data_3a68fe66496387f50d822d1f98a98bde
#
_entry.id   3a68fe66496387f50d822d1f98a98bde
#
_cell.length_a   1.000
_cell.length_b   1.000
_cell.length_c   1.000
_cell.angle_alpha   90.00
_cell.angle_beta   90.00
_cell.angle_gamma   90.00
#
_symmetry.space_group_name_H-M   'P 1'
#
loop_
_entity.id
_entity.type
_entity.pdbx_description
1 polymer ?
#
loop_
_entity_poly.entity_id
_entity_poly.type
_entity_poly.pdbx_seq_one_letter_code
_entity_poly.pdbx_strand_id
1 'polypeptide(L)'
;RQRQMCIRDSGSSLLERFLDNASEIGRTVICVGSGNEGAARGHFAGNITRDGRVELAVGNYERNLNIQLWKNYSDVFRIRLQAPGGEEAELSTNIQGGKYTLELEQTRILVYLGEPLPYAVAQEIYLDMIPAEGSYINAGIWTIRLEPVVTVTGQYYLYLPAGSGIGESTGFYRATPQVTLTIPSTAAKVITVGAYDQVYDTYADFSGRGYADSTRTIGVAAAGLTKPDLV
;
A
#
# COMPACT_ATOMS: atom_id res chain seq x y z
N ARG A 1 11.31 -8.80 12.51
CA ARG A 1 10.20 -7.81 12.62
C ARG A 1 9.14 -8.23 11.62
N GLN A 2 7.97 -8.65 12.09
CA GLN A 2 6.82 -8.89 11.26
C GLN A 2 6.42 -7.54 10.64
N ARG A 3 6.54 -7.42 9.32
CA ARG A 3 5.97 -6.30 8.57
C ARG A 3 4.46 -6.42 8.68
N GLN A 4 3.83 -5.55 9.44
CA GLN A 4 2.40 -5.34 9.30
C GLN A 4 2.20 -4.74 7.90
N MET A 5 1.79 -5.58 6.98
CA MET A 5 1.51 -5.16 5.63
C MET A 5 0.08 -4.62 5.62
N CYS A 6 -0.05 -3.36 5.26
CA CYS A 6 -1.31 -2.83 4.78
C CYS A 6 -1.79 -3.69 3.60
N ILE A 7 -3.06 -3.77 3.40
CA ILE A 7 -3.78 -4.65 2.49
C ILE A 7 -2.91 -5.19 1.36
N ARG A 8 -2.72 -6.49 1.39
CA ARG A 8 -2.65 -7.24 0.14
C ARG A 8 -4.09 -7.50 -0.26
N ASP A 9 -4.45 -6.99 -1.40
CA ASP A 9 -5.76 -7.06 -2.05
C ASP A 9 -6.32 -8.46 -2.28
N SER A 10 -5.70 -9.50 -1.76
CA SER A 10 -6.04 -10.86 -2.12
C SER A 10 -6.77 -11.66 -1.04
N GLY A 11 -6.75 -11.25 0.23
CA GLY A 11 -7.26 -12.09 1.32
C GLY A 11 -6.61 -13.48 1.35
N SER A 12 -5.42 -13.62 0.75
CA SER A 12 -4.80 -14.91 0.46
C SER A 12 -3.43 -15.09 1.11
N SER A 13 -3.05 -14.22 2.06
CA SER A 13 -1.83 -14.41 2.84
C SER A 13 -1.90 -15.72 3.64
N LEU A 14 -0.74 -16.26 4.02
CA LEU A 14 -0.70 -17.49 4.81
C LEU A 14 -1.50 -17.36 6.11
N LEU A 15 -1.47 -16.20 6.76
CA LEU A 15 -2.23 -15.95 7.98
C LEU A 15 -3.74 -15.97 7.70
N GLU A 16 -4.18 -15.30 6.65
CA GLU A 16 -5.60 -15.24 6.28
C GLU A 16 -6.14 -16.62 5.91
N ARG A 17 -5.39 -17.37 5.10
CA ARG A 17 -5.74 -18.76 4.77
C ARG A 17 -5.80 -19.67 6.02
N PHE A 18 -4.87 -19.47 6.95
CA PHE A 18 -4.90 -20.19 8.22
C PHE A 18 -6.17 -19.87 9.02
N LEU A 19 -6.54 -18.59 9.13
CA LEU A 19 -7.74 -18.16 9.83
C LEU A 19 -9.02 -18.67 9.16
N ASP A 20 -9.09 -18.60 7.83
CA ASP A 20 -10.22 -19.13 7.06
C ASP A 20 -10.38 -20.64 7.29
N ASN A 21 -9.28 -21.40 7.25
CA ASN A 21 -9.30 -22.82 7.53
C ASN A 21 -9.66 -23.12 9.00
N ALA A 22 -9.12 -22.35 9.94
CA ALA A 22 -9.43 -22.53 11.37
C ALA A 22 -10.91 -22.26 11.66
N SER A 23 -11.50 -21.24 11.05
CA SER A 23 -12.91 -20.92 11.15
C SER A 23 -13.78 -22.05 10.60
N GLU A 24 -13.40 -22.62 9.45
CA GLU A 24 -14.18 -23.68 8.79
C GLU A 24 -14.09 -25.03 9.51
N ILE A 25 -12.87 -25.50 9.77
CA ILE A 25 -12.61 -26.81 10.41
C ILE A 25 -13.06 -26.80 11.87
N GLY A 26 -12.71 -25.73 12.58
CA GLY A 26 -13.00 -25.56 14.00
C GLY A 26 -14.44 -25.18 14.30
N ARG A 27 -15.22 -24.83 13.28
CA ARG A 27 -16.55 -24.20 13.42
C ARG A 27 -16.52 -23.06 14.44
N THR A 28 -15.47 -22.26 14.37
CA THR A 28 -15.18 -21.17 15.30
C THR A 28 -15.44 -19.85 14.62
N VAL A 29 -16.12 -18.95 15.33
CA VAL A 29 -16.28 -17.56 14.87
C VAL A 29 -15.02 -16.78 15.27
N ILE A 30 -14.37 -16.17 14.29
CA ILE A 30 -13.20 -15.33 14.48
C ILE A 30 -13.56 -13.90 14.14
N CYS A 31 -13.46 -12.99 15.12
CA CYS A 31 -13.66 -11.57 14.92
C CYS A 31 -12.30 -10.86 14.89
N VAL A 32 -12.14 -9.93 13.96
CA VAL A 32 -10.91 -9.15 13.78
C VAL A 32 -11.23 -7.67 13.60
N GLY A 33 -10.35 -6.78 14.07
CA GLY A 33 -10.50 -5.34 13.83
C GLY A 33 -10.07 -4.95 12.42
N SER A 34 -10.71 -3.93 11.85
CA SER A 34 -10.43 -3.41 10.50
C SER A 34 -9.06 -2.75 10.36
N GLY A 35 -8.42 -2.37 11.45
CA GLY A 35 -7.19 -1.57 11.50
C GLY A 35 -7.46 -0.08 11.75
N ASN A 36 -6.37 0.70 11.88
CA ASN A 36 -6.41 2.11 12.27
C ASN A 36 -5.83 3.04 11.20
N GLU A 37 -5.72 2.57 9.97
CA GLU A 37 -5.00 3.29 8.90
C GLU A 37 -5.92 4.17 8.03
N GLY A 38 -7.22 4.26 8.33
CA GLY A 38 -8.19 5.02 7.54
C GLY A 38 -7.83 6.49 7.35
N ALA A 39 -7.31 7.15 8.39
CA ALA A 39 -6.91 8.57 8.35
C ALA A 39 -5.39 8.80 8.35
N ALA A 40 -4.59 7.73 8.31
CA ALA A 40 -3.14 7.80 8.51
C ALA A 40 -2.34 8.39 7.32
N ARG A 41 -2.98 8.80 6.24
CA ARG A 41 -2.35 9.27 4.98
C ARG A 41 -1.30 8.32 4.40
N GLY A 42 -1.32 7.06 4.82
CA GLY A 42 -0.38 6.04 4.41
C GLY A 42 -0.75 5.31 3.10
N HIS A 43 -1.90 5.62 2.52
CA HIS A 43 -2.40 4.94 1.32
C HIS A 43 -2.79 5.92 0.21
N PHE A 44 -2.41 5.60 -1.01
CA PHE A 44 -2.84 6.30 -2.23
C PHE A 44 -3.30 5.28 -3.27
N ALA A 45 -4.50 5.48 -3.79
CA ALA A 45 -5.04 4.71 -4.91
C ALA A 45 -5.20 5.60 -6.14
N GLY A 46 -4.70 5.17 -7.28
CA GLY A 46 -4.76 5.94 -8.51
C GLY A 46 -4.96 5.09 -9.77
N ASN A 47 -5.24 5.81 -10.85
CA ASN A 47 -5.21 5.25 -12.19
C ASN A 47 -4.20 6.04 -13.02
N ILE A 48 -3.27 5.34 -13.68
CA ILE A 48 -2.11 5.94 -14.36
C ILE A 48 -2.50 6.94 -15.46
N THR A 49 -3.69 6.81 -16.02
CA THR A 49 -4.17 7.73 -17.07
C THR A 49 -4.66 9.08 -16.51
N ARG A 50 -4.95 9.16 -15.20
CA ARG A 50 -5.48 10.37 -14.56
C ARG A 50 -4.57 10.87 -13.44
N ASP A 51 -3.97 9.97 -12.71
CA ASP A 51 -3.28 10.22 -11.44
C ASP A 51 -1.80 9.83 -11.54
N GLY A 52 -1.17 10.13 -12.67
CA GLY A 52 0.23 9.76 -12.95
C GLY A 52 1.27 10.49 -12.08
N ARG A 53 0.84 11.39 -11.17
CA ARG A 53 1.72 12.11 -10.25
C ARG A 53 1.23 11.95 -8.82
N VAL A 54 2.11 11.46 -7.97
CA VAL A 54 1.86 11.29 -6.53
C VAL A 54 2.89 12.09 -5.74
N GLU A 55 2.42 12.88 -4.79
CA GLU A 55 3.24 13.69 -3.90
C GLU A 55 3.24 13.06 -2.51
N LEU A 56 4.44 12.84 -2.00
CA LEU A 56 4.71 12.27 -0.70
C LEU A 56 5.48 13.28 0.15
N ALA A 57 4.88 13.72 1.24
CA ALA A 57 5.59 14.49 2.25
C ALA A 57 6.43 13.53 3.11
N VAL A 58 7.70 13.82 3.25
CA VAL A 58 8.62 13.13 4.16
C VAL A 58 8.99 14.12 5.27
N GLY A 59 8.67 13.76 6.51
CA GLY A 59 8.95 14.57 7.67
C GLY A 59 10.44 14.64 8.01
N ASN A 60 10.78 15.57 8.91
CA ASN A 60 12.14 15.65 9.45
C ASN A 60 12.46 14.42 10.30
N TYR A 61 13.72 14.01 10.31
CA TYR A 61 14.25 12.94 11.14
C TYR A 61 13.77 11.53 10.79
N GLU A 62 13.22 11.31 9.59
CA GLU A 62 12.97 9.96 9.10
C GLU A 62 14.28 9.23 8.85
N ARG A 63 14.46 8.09 9.50
CA ARG A 63 15.67 7.26 9.35
C ARG A 63 15.60 6.30 8.19
N ASN A 64 14.40 5.87 7.86
CA ASN A 64 14.09 5.05 6.72
C ASN A 64 12.61 5.21 6.38
N LEU A 65 12.29 5.00 5.13
CA LEU A 65 10.89 4.96 4.69
C LEU A 65 10.78 3.91 3.58
N ASN A 66 9.82 3.01 3.71
CA ASN A 66 9.55 2.10 2.62
C ASN A 66 8.20 2.41 1.98
N ILE A 67 8.14 2.26 0.67
CA ILE A 67 6.96 2.47 -0.14
C ILE A 67 6.69 1.18 -0.89
N GLN A 68 5.47 0.68 -0.82
CA GLN A 68 5.02 -0.48 -1.58
C GLN A 68 4.11 0.01 -2.70
N LEU A 69 4.52 -0.14 -3.94
CA LEU A 69 3.70 0.10 -5.12
C LEU A 69 3.16 -1.23 -5.64
N TRP A 70 1.86 -1.34 -5.72
CA TRP A 70 1.14 -2.48 -6.27
C TRP A 70 0.46 -2.09 -7.57
N LYS A 71 0.62 -2.90 -8.61
CA LYS A 71 -0.04 -2.74 -9.91
C LYS A 71 -0.37 -4.08 -10.53
N ASN A 72 -1.21 -4.11 -11.58
CA ASN A 72 -1.38 -5.31 -12.36
C ASN A 72 -0.03 -5.72 -12.99
N TYR A 73 0.23 -7.00 -12.99
CA TYR A 73 1.47 -7.55 -13.53
C TYR A 73 1.67 -7.23 -15.02
N SER A 74 0.57 -7.24 -15.79
CA SER A 74 0.59 -6.97 -17.24
C SER A 74 0.74 -5.47 -17.57
N ASP A 75 0.54 -4.58 -16.61
CA ASP A 75 0.82 -3.15 -16.80
C ASP A 75 2.33 -2.90 -16.73
N VAL A 76 2.88 -2.11 -17.64
CA VAL A 76 4.28 -1.67 -17.61
C VAL A 76 4.30 -0.16 -17.41
N PHE A 77 4.96 0.28 -16.35
CA PHE A 77 5.11 1.69 -16.00
C PHE A 77 6.58 2.10 -16.07
N ARG A 78 6.80 3.33 -16.49
CA ARG A 78 8.03 4.06 -16.23
C ARG A 78 7.83 4.84 -14.95
N ILE A 79 8.71 4.67 -13.98
CA ILE A 79 8.62 5.34 -12.69
C ILE A 79 9.74 6.35 -12.61
N ARG A 80 9.40 7.63 -12.38
CA ARG A 80 10.36 8.69 -12.15
C ARG A 80 10.20 9.19 -10.72
N LEU A 81 11.28 9.17 -9.97
CA LEU A 81 11.35 9.66 -8.61
C LEU A 81 12.08 11.00 -8.61
N GLN A 82 11.49 12.00 -7.99
CA GLN A 82 12.10 13.33 -7.82
C GLN A 82 12.25 13.62 -6.33
N ALA A 83 13.47 13.91 -5.93
CA ALA A 83 13.80 14.33 -4.57
C ALA A 83 13.38 15.79 -4.30
N PRO A 84 13.28 16.21 -3.02
CA PRO A 84 12.88 17.57 -2.66
C PRO A 84 13.76 18.68 -3.24
N GLY A 85 15.07 18.45 -3.43
CA GLY A 85 15.99 19.39 -4.06
C GLY A 85 15.94 19.39 -5.58
N GLY A 86 15.18 18.49 -6.20
CA GLY A 86 14.91 18.46 -7.63
C GLY A 86 15.69 17.40 -8.42
N GLU A 87 16.59 16.64 -7.79
CA GLU A 87 17.21 15.49 -8.45
C GLU A 87 16.17 14.44 -8.85
N GLU A 88 16.37 13.84 -10.04
CA GLU A 88 15.46 12.84 -10.58
C GLU A 88 16.19 11.55 -10.94
N ALA A 89 15.53 10.43 -10.72
CA ALA A 89 15.93 9.12 -11.22
C ALA A 89 14.74 8.39 -11.84
N GLU A 90 15.03 7.55 -12.83
CA GLU A 90 14.03 6.81 -13.58
C GLU A 90 14.30 5.31 -13.52
N LEU A 91 13.24 4.53 -13.43
CA LEU A 91 13.27 3.08 -13.56
C LEU A 91 12.06 2.57 -14.36
N SER A 92 12.23 1.44 -15.01
CA SER A 92 11.16 0.77 -15.75
C SER A 92 10.73 -0.49 -15.04
N THR A 93 9.41 -0.75 -15.01
CA THR A 93 8.85 -1.98 -14.45
C THR A 93 8.82 -3.14 -15.45
N ASN A 94 9.46 -2.97 -16.59
CA ASN A 94 9.55 -4.00 -17.63
C ASN A 94 10.43 -5.20 -17.23
N ILE A 95 11.31 -5.02 -16.24
CA ILE A 95 12.22 -6.07 -15.79
C ILE A 95 11.61 -6.79 -14.60
N GLN A 96 11.55 -8.10 -14.70
CA GLN A 96 11.04 -8.98 -13.66
C GLN A 96 12.17 -9.41 -12.71
N GLY A 97 11.90 -9.42 -11.41
CA GLY A 97 12.86 -9.86 -10.40
C GLY A 97 14.11 -8.98 -10.29
N GLY A 98 14.03 -7.73 -10.75
CA GLY A 98 15.15 -6.79 -10.74
C GLY A 98 15.38 -6.15 -9.37
N LYS A 99 16.66 -5.88 -9.10
CA LYS A 99 17.09 -5.04 -7.96
C LYS A 99 17.86 -3.86 -8.51
N TYR A 100 17.54 -2.67 -8.03
CA TYR A 100 18.20 -1.42 -8.41
C TYR A 100 18.58 -0.64 -7.17
N THR A 101 19.64 0.14 -7.31
CA THR A 101 20.00 1.14 -6.31
C THR A 101 20.03 2.49 -7.01
N LEU A 102 19.26 3.42 -6.49
CA LEU A 102 19.25 4.82 -6.93
C LEU A 102 19.79 5.68 -5.80
N GLU A 103 20.51 6.72 -6.13
CA GLU A 103 20.96 7.74 -5.18
C GLU A 103 20.41 9.07 -5.64
N LEU A 104 19.67 9.74 -4.77
CA LEU A 104 19.08 11.05 -4.98
C LEU A 104 19.39 11.91 -3.75
N GLU A 105 20.21 12.90 -3.92
CA GLU A 105 20.71 13.77 -2.85
C GLU A 105 21.34 12.92 -1.70
N GLN A 106 20.82 13.01 -0.49
CA GLN A 106 21.31 12.26 0.68
C GLN A 106 20.56 10.96 0.91
N THR A 107 19.73 10.55 -0.04
CA THR A 107 18.85 9.36 0.10
C THR A 107 19.24 8.30 -0.91
N ARG A 108 19.50 7.10 -0.44
CA ARG A 108 19.66 5.90 -1.26
C ARG A 108 18.35 5.14 -1.28
N ILE A 109 17.92 4.74 -2.46
CA ILE A 109 16.66 4.02 -2.67
C ILE A 109 16.99 2.64 -3.23
N LEU A 110 16.71 1.61 -2.43
CA LEU A 110 16.81 0.23 -2.88
C LEU A 110 15.48 -0.17 -3.47
N VAL A 111 15.47 -0.55 -4.73
CA VAL A 111 14.26 -0.91 -5.47
C VAL A 111 14.26 -2.41 -5.72
N TYR A 112 13.16 -3.05 -5.39
CA TYR A 112 12.93 -4.48 -5.64
C TYR A 112 11.67 -4.64 -6.49
N LEU A 113 11.82 -5.19 -7.68
CA LEU A 113 10.70 -5.54 -8.57
C LEU A 113 10.30 -6.98 -8.29
N GLY A 114 9.07 -7.17 -7.82
CA GLY A 114 8.53 -8.49 -7.53
C GLY A 114 8.41 -9.35 -8.78
N GLU A 115 8.68 -10.65 -8.62
CA GLU A 115 8.47 -11.65 -9.65
C GLU A 115 7.00 -12.06 -9.74
N PRO A 116 6.54 -12.51 -10.93
CA PRO A 116 5.20 -13.05 -11.07
C PRO A 116 5.03 -14.31 -10.23
N LEU A 117 3.92 -14.37 -9.53
CA LEU A 117 3.52 -15.54 -8.78
C LEU A 117 2.38 -16.25 -9.52
N PRO A 118 2.35 -17.57 -9.60
CA PRO A 118 1.32 -18.31 -10.36
C PRO A 118 -0.12 -18.04 -9.90
N TYR A 119 -0.28 -17.48 -8.70
CA TYR A 119 -1.56 -17.23 -8.03
C TYR A 119 -1.80 -15.74 -7.72
N ALA A 120 -0.94 -14.84 -8.21
CA ALA A 120 -1.08 -13.41 -8.01
C ALA A 120 -0.97 -12.66 -9.36
N VAL A 121 -1.97 -11.86 -9.68
CA VAL A 121 -1.97 -11.01 -10.87
C VAL A 121 -1.36 -9.63 -10.59
N ALA A 122 -1.06 -9.34 -9.33
CA ALA A 122 -0.46 -8.09 -8.90
C ALA A 122 1.06 -8.22 -8.75
N GLN A 123 1.78 -7.21 -9.21
CA GLN A 123 3.22 -7.04 -9.01
C GLN A 123 3.47 -6.05 -7.89
N GLU A 124 4.31 -6.43 -6.93
CA GLU A 124 4.85 -5.51 -5.93
C GLU A 124 6.14 -4.86 -6.45
N ILE A 125 6.25 -3.56 -6.28
CA ILE A 125 7.48 -2.81 -6.43
C ILE A 125 7.76 -2.18 -5.07
N TYR A 126 8.84 -2.61 -4.45
CA TYR A 126 9.22 -2.18 -3.12
C TYR A 126 10.37 -1.20 -3.20
N LEU A 127 10.16 0.00 -2.68
CA LEU A 127 11.14 1.06 -2.60
C LEU A 127 11.55 1.21 -1.12
N ASP A 128 12.82 1.02 -0.81
CA ASP A 128 13.37 1.18 0.54
C ASP A 128 14.32 2.38 0.56
N MET A 129 13.85 3.49 1.12
CA MET A 129 14.58 4.74 1.23
C MET A 129 15.39 4.73 2.51
N ILE A 130 16.71 4.84 2.38
CA ILE A 130 17.66 4.86 3.49
C ILE A 130 18.61 6.04 3.32
N PRO A 131 19.23 6.58 4.38
CA PRO A 131 20.27 7.59 4.24
C PRO A 131 21.44 7.07 3.40
N ALA A 132 21.89 7.82 2.40
CA ALA A 132 23.15 7.55 1.72
C ALA A 132 24.31 8.01 2.59
N GLU A 133 24.13 9.16 3.26
CA GLU A 133 25.05 9.75 4.22
C GLU A 133 24.26 10.24 5.44
N GLY A 134 24.91 10.30 6.59
CA GLY A 134 24.29 10.79 7.81
C GLY A 134 23.29 9.81 8.44
N SER A 135 22.24 10.33 9.09
CA SER A 135 21.32 9.54 9.90
C SER A 135 19.87 9.57 9.41
N TYR A 136 19.55 10.45 8.46
CA TYR A 136 18.18 10.71 8.02
C TYR A 136 18.10 10.82 6.50
N ILE A 137 16.96 10.43 5.95
CA ILE A 137 16.64 10.64 4.54
C ILE A 137 16.23 12.10 4.29
N ASN A 138 16.24 12.55 3.03
CA ASN A 138 15.84 13.91 2.68
C ASN A 138 14.38 14.16 3.07
N ALA A 139 14.17 15.14 3.94
CA ALA A 139 12.87 15.66 4.28
C ALA A 139 12.35 16.61 3.20
N GLY A 140 11.03 16.66 3.01
CA GLY A 140 10.37 17.53 2.05
C GLY A 140 9.40 16.77 1.16
N ILE A 141 9.10 17.34 -0.01
CA ILE A 141 8.12 16.77 -0.93
C ILE A 141 8.84 15.93 -1.99
N TRP A 142 8.65 14.62 -1.92
CA TRP A 142 9.03 13.69 -2.96
C TRP A 142 7.91 13.57 -3.97
N THR A 143 8.26 13.52 -5.26
CA THR A 143 7.30 13.30 -6.34
C THR A 143 7.57 11.96 -7.00
N ILE A 144 6.54 11.12 -7.07
CA ILE A 144 6.54 9.85 -7.79
C ILE A 144 5.70 10.06 -9.04
N ARG A 145 6.32 10.01 -10.22
CA ARG A 145 5.63 10.07 -11.50
C ARG A 145 5.57 8.69 -12.12
N LEU A 146 4.37 8.29 -12.51
CA LEU A 146 4.11 7.03 -13.17
C LEU A 146 3.66 7.35 -14.59
N GLU A 147 4.41 6.87 -15.57
CA GLU A 147 4.11 7.04 -16.99
C GLU A 147 3.75 5.68 -17.60
N PRO A 148 2.62 5.57 -18.31
CA PRO A 148 2.21 4.32 -18.91
C PRO A 148 3.10 3.96 -20.11
N VAL A 149 3.58 2.72 -20.17
CA VAL A 149 4.24 2.12 -21.33
C VAL A 149 3.30 1.09 -21.96
N VAL A 150 2.76 0.19 -21.14
CA VAL A 150 1.70 -0.74 -21.52
C VAL A 150 0.64 -0.68 -20.42
N THR A 151 -0.62 -0.49 -20.82
CA THR A 151 -1.74 -0.38 -19.86
C THR A 151 -2.80 -1.40 -20.19
N VAL A 152 -3.11 -2.25 -19.23
CA VAL A 152 -4.22 -3.21 -19.25
C VAL A 152 -5.32 -2.74 -18.32
N THR A 153 -4.99 -2.44 -17.06
CA THR A 153 -5.91 -1.90 -16.06
C THR A 153 -5.57 -0.46 -15.70
N GLY A 154 -4.30 -0.14 -15.64
CA GLY A 154 -3.77 1.16 -15.26
C GLY A 154 -3.97 1.53 -13.78
N GLN A 155 -4.56 0.64 -12.98
CA GLN A 155 -4.76 0.86 -11.55
C GLN A 155 -3.49 0.56 -10.79
N TYR A 156 -3.24 1.35 -9.73
CA TYR A 156 -2.13 1.13 -8.83
C TYR A 156 -2.45 1.62 -7.42
N TYR A 157 -1.73 1.08 -6.47
CA TYR A 157 -1.83 1.42 -5.05
C TYR A 157 -0.45 1.65 -4.47
N LEU A 158 -0.34 2.66 -3.63
CA LEU A 158 0.88 2.96 -2.89
C LEU A 158 0.57 2.87 -1.40
N TYR A 159 1.45 2.20 -0.66
CA TYR A 159 1.34 2.05 0.79
C TYR A 159 2.63 2.47 1.47
N LEU A 160 2.47 3.15 2.60
CA LEU A 160 3.54 3.43 3.57
C LEU A 160 3.45 2.45 4.74
N PRO A 161 4.47 2.37 5.60
CA PRO A 161 4.39 1.63 6.86
C PRO A 161 3.25 2.13 7.73
N ALA A 162 2.68 1.25 8.55
CA ALA A 162 1.65 1.63 9.52
C ALA A 162 2.16 2.70 10.49
N GLY A 163 1.25 3.58 10.94
CA GLY A 163 1.52 4.86 11.60
C GLY A 163 2.55 4.89 12.74
N SER A 164 2.77 3.78 13.46
CA SER A 164 3.83 3.71 14.49
C SER A 164 5.25 3.63 13.92
N GLY A 165 5.41 3.48 12.62
CA GLY A 165 6.70 3.30 11.94
C GLY A 165 7.21 4.53 11.22
N ILE A 166 6.41 5.59 11.12
CA ILE A 166 6.72 6.85 10.42
C ILE A 166 6.30 8.04 11.25
N GLY A 167 6.90 9.20 11.01
CA GLY A 167 6.55 10.45 11.69
C GLY A 167 5.17 10.97 11.25
N GLU A 168 4.49 11.71 12.12
CA GLU A 168 3.15 12.27 11.87
C GLU A 168 3.09 13.20 10.64
N SER A 169 4.19 13.82 10.29
CA SER A 169 4.31 14.70 9.12
C SER A 169 4.53 13.96 7.81
N THR A 170 4.84 12.66 7.88
CA THR A 170 5.05 11.81 6.70
C THR A 170 3.73 11.24 6.18
N GLY A 171 3.49 11.34 4.87
CA GLY A 171 2.27 10.82 4.26
C GLY A 171 1.96 11.39 2.89
N PHE A 172 1.05 10.75 2.17
CA PHE A 172 0.61 11.23 0.85
C PHE A 172 -0.26 12.49 0.97
N TYR A 173 -0.06 13.47 0.07
CA TYR A 173 -0.87 14.69 0.05
C TYR A 173 -2.34 14.41 -0.28
N ARG A 174 -2.59 13.51 -1.22
CA ARG A 174 -3.94 13.09 -1.63
C ARG A 174 -4.17 11.64 -1.23
N ALA A 175 -4.05 11.37 0.07
CA ALA A 175 -4.27 10.05 0.61
C ALA A 175 -5.70 9.56 0.36
N THR A 176 -5.84 8.26 0.15
CA THR A 176 -7.13 7.59 -0.07
C THR A 176 -7.49 6.78 1.17
N PRO A 177 -8.63 7.08 1.84
CA PRO A 177 -9.03 6.37 3.05
C PRO A 177 -9.60 4.96 2.78
N GLN A 178 -10.02 4.69 1.56
CA GLN A 178 -10.48 3.36 1.14
C GLN A 178 -9.30 2.43 0.94
N VAL A 179 -9.55 1.13 1.03
CA VAL A 179 -8.52 0.07 0.87
C VAL A 179 -7.41 0.19 1.92
N THR A 180 -7.82 0.43 3.17
CA THR A 180 -6.93 0.60 4.33
C THR A 180 -7.15 -0.46 5.42
N LEU A 181 -7.89 -1.53 5.10
CA LEU A 181 -8.01 -2.69 5.98
C LEU A 181 -6.61 -3.30 6.22
N THR A 182 -6.34 -3.79 7.39
CA THR A 182 -5.06 -4.43 7.73
C THR A 182 -5.21 -5.95 7.82
N ILE A 183 -4.18 -6.68 7.45
CA ILE A 183 -4.17 -8.13 7.65
C ILE A 183 -4.27 -8.42 9.17
N PRO A 184 -5.20 -9.29 9.62
CA PRO A 184 -5.94 -10.27 8.82
C PRO A 184 -7.40 -9.90 8.49
N SER A 185 -7.79 -8.65 8.55
CA SER A 185 -9.20 -8.26 8.39
C SER A 185 -9.76 -8.50 6.97
N THR A 186 -8.89 -8.78 6.02
CA THR A 186 -9.23 -9.14 4.64
C THR A 186 -9.48 -10.64 4.43
N ALA A 187 -9.30 -11.48 5.46
CA ALA A 187 -9.64 -12.91 5.39
C ALA A 187 -11.15 -13.11 5.11
N ALA A 188 -11.46 -14.12 4.31
CA ALA A 188 -12.81 -14.30 3.78
C ALA A 188 -13.83 -14.77 4.83
N LYS A 189 -13.40 -15.56 5.81
CA LYS A 189 -14.27 -16.22 6.80
C LYS A 189 -14.21 -15.64 8.20
N VAL A 190 -13.52 -14.51 8.38
CA VAL A 190 -13.54 -13.76 9.63
C VAL A 190 -14.61 -12.68 9.59
N ILE A 191 -15.14 -12.31 10.75
CA ILE A 191 -16.00 -11.14 10.93
C ILE A 191 -15.09 -9.94 11.18
N THR A 192 -15.05 -9.03 10.23
CA THR A 192 -14.25 -7.79 10.36
C THR A 192 -15.11 -6.70 10.97
N VAL A 193 -14.60 -6.12 12.06
CA VAL A 193 -15.31 -5.08 12.80
C VAL A 193 -14.57 -3.76 12.64
N GLY A 194 -15.27 -2.76 12.13
CA GLY A 194 -14.81 -1.35 12.07
C GLY A 194 -15.05 -0.63 13.39
N ALA A 195 -14.53 0.59 13.49
CA ALA A 195 -14.76 1.44 14.64
C ALA A 195 -15.89 2.44 14.36
N TYR A 196 -16.75 2.62 15.35
CA TYR A 196 -17.87 3.54 15.35
C TYR A 196 -17.59 4.72 16.27
N ASP A 197 -17.92 5.92 15.81
CA ASP A 197 -17.86 7.13 16.61
C ASP A 197 -19.24 7.45 17.16
N GLN A 198 -19.43 7.19 18.45
CA GLN A 198 -20.70 7.39 19.13
C GLN A 198 -21.10 8.87 19.24
N VAL A 199 -20.15 9.80 19.22
CA VAL A 199 -20.42 11.24 19.37
C VAL A 199 -21.10 11.79 18.11
N TYR A 200 -20.61 11.37 16.96
CA TYR A 200 -21.08 11.86 15.66
C TYR A 200 -22.02 10.89 14.95
N ASP A 201 -22.28 9.72 15.54
CA ASP A 201 -23.10 8.65 14.93
C ASP A 201 -22.58 8.27 13.54
N THR A 202 -21.27 8.10 13.41
CA THR A 202 -20.57 7.88 12.13
C THR A 202 -19.51 6.81 12.23
N TYR A 203 -19.00 6.43 11.08
CA TYR A 203 -17.80 5.61 10.95
C TYR A 203 -16.58 6.41 11.46
N ALA A 204 -15.82 5.85 12.39
CA ALA A 204 -14.65 6.54 12.93
C ALA A 204 -13.57 6.77 11.84
N ASP A 205 -13.02 7.96 11.77
CA ASP A 205 -12.11 8.37 10.70
C ASP A 205 -10.88 7.47 10.57
N PHE A 206 -10.32 7.02 11.70
CA PHE A 206 -9.15 6.15 11.72
C PHE A 206 -9.46 4.71 11.31
N SER A 207 -10.72 4.27 11.36
CA SER A 207 -11.08 2.88 11.08
C SER A 207 -10.71 2.49 9.66
N GLY A 208 -10.09 1.31 9.52
CA GLY A 208 -9.76 0.75 8.21
C GLY A 208 -11.01 0.51 7.37
N ARG A 209 -10.95 0.87 6.09
CA ARG A 209 -12.07 0.81 5.14
C ARG A 209 -11.71 -0.11 3.99
N GLY A 210 -12.68 -0.91 3.57
CA GLY A 210 -12.58 -1.74 2.37
C GLY A 210 -12.80 -0.94 1.09
N TYR A 211 -13.26 -1.59 0.07
CA TYR A 211 -13.51 -0.97 -1.23
C TYR A 211 -14.83 -0.20 -1.23
N ALA A 212 -14.82 0.99 -1.82
CA ALA A 212 -16.05 1.73 -2.11
C ALA A 212 -16.80 1.16 -3.32
N ASP A 213 -16.11 0.39 -4.19
CA ASP A 213 -16.66 -0.18 -5.41
C ASP A 213 -16.02 -1.55 -5.68
N SER A 214 -16.84 -2.58 -5.72
CA SER A 214 -16.44 -3.98 -5.93
C SER A 214 -15.82 -4.28 -7.29
N THR A 215 -15.84 -3.32 -8.22
CA THR A 215 -15.37 -3.51 -9.60
C THR A 215 -13.92 -3.10 -9.84
N ARG A 216 -13.24 -2.54 -8.84
CA ARG A 216 -11.93 -1.86 -9.03
C ARG A 216 -10.76 -2.52 -8.34
N THR A 217 -10.65 -3.82 -8.40
CA THR A 217 -9.55 -4.50 -7.70
C THR A 217 -8.51 -5.09 -8.64
N ILE A 218 -7.24 -4.75 -8.41
CA ILE A 218 -6.11 -5.42 -9.02
C ILE A 218 -6.01 -6.80 -8.37
N GLY A 219 -6.39 -7.83 -9.12
CA GLY A 219 -6.08 -9.19 -8.70
C GLY A 219 -6.99 -9.84 -7.70
N VAL A 220 -8.24 -9.47 -7.65
CA VAL A 220 -9.15 -9.96 -6.63
C VAL A 220 -9.64 -11.36 -6.86
N ALA A 221 -9.28 -12.22 -5.92
CA ALA A 221 -9.98 -13.48 -5.70
C ALA A 221 -11.28 -13.30 -4.88
N ALA A 222 -11.51 -12.15 -4.32
CA ALA A 222 -12.64 -11.85 -3.43
C ALA A 222 -13.69 -10.93 -4.06
N ALA A 223 -14.08 -11.21 -5.29
CA ALA A 223 -15.25 -10.56 -5.89
C ALA A 223 -16.47 -10.79 -4.99
N GLY A 224 -16.95 -9.76 -4.32
CA GLY A 224 -18.17 -9.78 -3.52
C GLY A 224 -18.01 -9.67 -2.00
N LEU A 225 -16.80 -9.61 -1.46
CA LEU A 225 -16.61 -9.36 -0.02
C LEU A 225 -16.52 -7.85 0.25
N THR A 226 -17.61 -7.29 0.77
CA THR A 226 -17.59 -5.96 1.38
C THR A 226 -17.09 -6.09 2.81
N LYS A 227 -16.03 -5.37 3.16
CA LYS A 227 -15.45 -5.32 4.50
C LYS A 227 -15.35 -3.84 4.94
N PRO A 228 -15.45 -3.52 6.23
CA PRO A 228 -15.77 -4.43 7.33
C PRO A 228 -17.22 -4.94 7.28
N ASP A 229 -17.48 -6.05 7.99
CA ASP A 229 -18.83 -6.68 8.05
C ASP A 229 -19.75 -5.93 9.03
N LEU A 230 -19.17 -5.35 10.07
CA LEU A 230 -19.85 -4.61 11.15
C LEU A 230 -19.07 -3.32 11.47
N VAL A 231 -19.80 -2.34 11.98
CA VAL A 231 -19.29 -1.08 12.54
C VAL A 231 -19.93 -0.83 13.89
#